data_34c0c031a5d2c3cebe95939751b5107a
#
_entry.id   34c0c031a5d2c3cebe95939751b5107a
#
_cell.length_a   1.000
_cell.length_b   1.000
_cell.length_c   1.000
_cell.angle_alpha   90.00
_cell.angle_beta   90.00
_cell.angle_gamma   90.00
#
_symmetry.space_group_name_H-M   'P 1'
#
loop_
_entity.id
_entity.type
_entity.pdbx_description
1 polymer ?
#
loop_
_entity_poly.entity_id
_entity_poly.type
_entity_poly.pdbx_seq_one_letter_code
_entity_poly.pdbx_strand_id
1 'polypeptide(L)'
;FKYIKIVNADAKIDRKPTQEELDQYYEDFNEEFRVPEKRDIKVLYLPLETIEQKIEVSDDEIETYYNEHIEEYEQPEKREVLQLAFEDEEKAKAAAAKLHQGADFIEVAKENGQSETDTNLGAVSKSDLSDELAAVVFSLAEGQTSEPKDINGSWQILKVTGVETATSMPRAQANAQIKKTIQEERAYDGSYELMTQLEDKIGSGVSLQEIAKNFDVSLIEIK
;
A
#
# COMPACT_ATOMS: atom_id res chain seq x y z
N PHE A 1 65.12 33.86 -18.38
CA PHE A 1 65.15 33.22 -17.06
C PHE A 1 66.08 32.01 -17.16
N LYS A 2 67.04 31.87 -16.19
CA LYS A 2 67.82 30.64 -16.04
C LYS A 2 67.31 29.90 -14.83
N TYR A 3 67.03 28.57 -14.92
CA TYR A 3 66.61 27.76 -13.84
C TYR A 3 67.46 26.46 -13.75
N ILE A 4 67.59 25.91 -12.58
CA ILE A 4 68.23 24.62 -12.32
C ILE A 4 67.11 23.66 -11.97
N LYS A 5 67.07 22.55 -12.70
CA LYS A 5 66.12 21.45 -12.39
C LYS A 5 66.93 20.35 -11.69
N ILE A 6 66.59 20.05 -10.46
CA ILE A 6 67.13 18.91 -9.70
C ILE A 6 66.00 17.86 -9.63
N VAL A 7 66.26 16.67 -10.07
CA VAL A 7 65.34 15.53 -9.96
C VAL A 7 65.83 14.54 -8.89
N ASN A 8 64.94 13.77 -8.28
CA ASN A 8 65.29 12.83 -7.21
C ASN A 8 66.42 11.87 -7.63
N ALA A 9 66.51 11.52 -8.90
CA ALA A 9 67.59 10.68 -9.45
C ALA A 9 68.97 11.29 -9.37
N ASP A 10 69.07 12.63 -9.24
CA ASP A 10 70.35 13.35 -9.13
C ASP A 10 70.86 13.42 -7.67
N ALA A 11 69.99 13.03 -6.70
CA ALA A 11 70.36 13.02 -5.30
C ALA A 11 71.21 11.77 -4.99
N LYS A 12 72.47 12.01 -4.62
CA LYS A 12 73.37 10.93 -4.16
C LYS A 12 73.18 10.75 -2.66
N ILE A 13 72.66 9.61 -2.27
CA ILE A 13 72.53 9.21 -0.85
C ILE A 13 73.76 8.37 -0.47
N ASP A 14 74.64 8.97 0.30
CA ASP A 14 75.95 8.35 0.60
C ASP A 14 75.88 7.44 1.87
N ARG A 15 74.73 7.36 2.53
CA ARG A 15 74.54 6.48 3.69
C ARG A 15 73.21 5.69 3.65
N LYS A 16 73.21 4.56 4.32
CA LYS A 16 71.94 3.83 4.60
C LYS A 16 71.26 4.48 5.78
N PRO A 17 69.95 4.46 5.83
CA PRO A 17 69.18 4.94 6.97
C PRO A 17 69.56 4.10 8.21
N THR A 18 69.54 4.75 9.38
CA THR A 18 69.71 4.05 10.67
C THR A 18 68.42 3.35 11.04
N GLN A 19 68.48 2.42 12.03
CA GLN A 19 67.27 1.74 12.50
C GLN A 19 66.29 2.73 13.10
N GLU A 20 66.74 3.73 13.84
CA GLU A 20 65.88 4.79 14.41
C GLU A 20 65.13 5.60 13.33
N GLU A 21 65.80 5.92 12.23
CA GLU A 21 65.16 6.62 11.10
C GLU A 21 64.12 5.74 10.40
N LEU A 22 64.35 4.45 10.28
CA LEU A 22 63.38 3.48 9.73
C LEU A 22 62.18 3.34 10.64
N ASP A 23 62.40 3.22 11.93
CA ASP A 23 61.32 3.06 12.93
C ASP A 23 60.45 4.35 12.97
N GLN A 24 61.12 5.52 12.99
CA GLN A 24 60.39 6.80 12.92
C GLN A 24 59.57 6.93 11.63
N TYR A 25 60.16 6.59 10.47
CA TYR A 25 59.45 6.62 9.18
C TYR A 25 58.24 5.66 9.19
N TYR A 26 58.39 4.46 9.76
CA TYR A 26 57.33 3.53 9.90
C TYR A 26 56.18 4.01 10.79
N GLU A 27 56.53 4.69 11.90
CA GLU A 27 55.52 5.31 12.79
C GLU A 27 54.77 6.45 12.09
N ASP A 28 55.53 7.37 11.44
CA ASP A 28 54.96 8.55 10.79
C ASP A 28 54.07 8.19 9.59
N PHE A 29 54.36 7.07 8.90
CA PHE A 29 53.69 6.64 7.68
C PHE A 29 53.06 5.24 7.83
N ASN A 30 52.70 4.82 9.06
CA ASN A 30 52.21 3.46 9.33
C ASN A 30 50.96 3.08 8.49
N GLU A 31 50.10 4.05 8.15
CA GLU A 31 48.92 3.84 7.30
C GLU A 31 49.29 3.39 5.87
N GLU A 32 50.46 3.81 5.34
CA GLU A 32 50.92 3.40 4.02
C GLU A 32 51.37 1.94 3.99
N PHE A 33 51.80 1.40 5.17
CA PHE A 33 52.24 0.01 5.34
C PHE A 33 51.14 -0.91 5.81
N ARG A 34 49.94 -0.36 6.04
CA ARG A 34 48.80 -1.14 6.52
C ARG A 34 48.25 -2.00 5.40
N VAL A 35 48.24 -3.29 5.58
CA VAL A 35 47.55 -4.21 4.70
C VAL A 35 46.11 -4.30 5.15
N PRO A 36 45.14 -3.86 4.35
CA PRO A 36 43.74 -3.98 4.72
C PRO A 36 43.34 -5.43 4.90
N GLU A 37 42.53 -5.69 5.92
CA GLU A 37 41.94 -7.01 6.13
C GLU A 37 41.10 -7.40 4.91
N LYS A 38 41.32 -8.60 4.40
CA LYS A 38 40.50 -9.20 3.34
C LYS A 38 39.75 -10.37 3.92
N ARG A 39 38.47 -10.46 3.60
CA ARG A 39 37.62 -11.57 4.02
C ARG A 39 36.95 -12.18 2.80
N ASP A 40 37.05 -13.46 2.67
CA ASP A 40 36.24 -14.24 1.74
C ASP A 40 34.89 -14.51 2.42
N ILE A 41 33.82 -14.06 1.81
CA ILE A 41 32.46 -14.20 2.37
C ILE A 41 31.68 -15.17 1.48
N LYS A 42 30.99 -16.13 2.10
CA LYS A 42 30.04 -17.01 1.44
C LYS A 42 28.64 -16.71 1.95
N VAL A 43 27.73 -16.46 1.04
CA VAL A 43 26.35 -16.10 1.34
C VAL A 43 25.41 -17.11 0.71
N LEU A 44 24.52 -17.68 1.52
CA LEU A 44 23.34 -18.38 1.00
C LEU A 44 22.28 -17.35 0.65
N TYR A 45 21.83 -17.35 -0.59
CA TYR A 45 20.83 -16.42 -1.11
C TYR A 45 19.62 -17.17 -1.66
N LEU A 46 18.44 -16.82 -1.15
CA LEU A 46 17.17 -17.35 -1.60
C LEU A 46 16.27 -16.19 -2.01
N PRO A 47 16.01 -16.00 -3.32
CA PRO A 47 15.01 -15.07 -3.79
C PRO A 47 13.62 -15.51 -3.33
N LEU A 48 12.81 -14.58 -2.81
CA LEU A 48 11.44 -14.87 -2.36
C LEU A 48 10.58 -15.41 -3.51
N GLU A 49 10.81 -14.91 -4.71
CA GLU A 49 10.15 -15.33 -5.95
C GLU A 49 10.34 -16.83 -6.25
N THR A 50 11.45 -17.41 -5.79
CA THR A 50 11.68 -18.86 -5.93
C THR A 50 10.75 -19.69 -5.06
N ILE A 51 10.36 -19.16 -3.90
CA ILE A 51 9.37 -19.78 -3.01
C ILE A 51 7.97 -19.56 -3.59
N GLU A 52 7.63 -18.33 -3.97
CA GLU A 52 6.34 -17.95 -4.55
C GLU A 52 5.93 -18.87 -5.72
N GLN A 53 6.86 -19.13 -6.65
CA GLN A 53 6.60 -19.97 -7.82
C GLN A 53 6.25 -21.42 -7.47
N LYS A 54 6.62 -21.89 -6.29
CA LYS A 54 6.31 -23.24 -5.82
C LYS A 54 4.98 -23.34 -5.06
N ILE A 55 4.36 -22.19 -4.75
CA ILE A 55 3.11 -22.12 -4.00
C ILE A 55 1.94 -22.23 -4.97
N GLU A 56 1.18 -23.30 -4.81
CA GLU A 56 -0.09 -23.48 -5.51
C GLU A 56 -1.20 -22.79 -4.72
N VAL A 57 -2.04 -22.05 -5.44
CA VAL A 57 -3.25 -21.39 -4.90
C VAL A 57 -4.43 -21.88 -5.73
N SER A 58 -5.41 -22.47 -5.06
CA SER A 58 -6.60 -22.99 -5.68
C SER A 58 -7.61 -21.89 -6.03
N ASP A 59 -8.52 -22.18 -6.95
CA ASP A 59 -9.61 -21.26 -7.31
C ASP A 59 -10.55 -20.99 -6.12
N ASP A 60 -10.78 -21.99 -5.24
CA ASP A 60 -11.61 -21.84 -4.04
C ASP A 60 -10.98 -20.83 -3.05
N GLU A 61 -9.65 -20.85 -2.88
CA GLU A 61 -8.94 -19.89 -2.03
C GLU A 61 -9.03 -18.47 -2.60
N ILE A 62 -8.90 -18.34 -3.91
CA ILE A 62 -9.06 -17.05 -4.60
C ILE A 62 -10.49 -16.52 -4.43
N GLU A 63 -11.50 -17.38 -4.54
CA GLU A 63 -12.89 -16.99 -4.36
C GLU A 63 -13.19 -16.59 -2.91
N THR A 64 -12.67 -17.34 -1.96
CA THR A 64 -12.79 -17.01 -0.53
C THR A 64 -12.18 -15.65 -0.22
N TYR A 65 -10.93 -15.42 -0.65
CA TYR A 65 -10.24 -14.15 -0.45
C TYR A 65 -10.99 -12.98 -1.11
N TYR A 66 -11.48 -13.17 -2.35
CA TYR A 66 -12.26 -12.14 -3.04
C TYR A 66 -13.51 -11.75 -2.25
N ASN A 67 -14.25 -12.72 -1.74
CA ASN A 67 -15.50 -12.47 -1.01
C ASN A 67 -15.24 -11.80 0.34
N GLU A 68 -14.13 -12.12 0.99
CA GLU A 68 -13.72 -11.50 2.26
C GLU A 68 -13.22 -10.06 2.08
N HIS A 69 -12.72 -9.72 0.88
CA HIS A 69 -12.13 -8.40 0.55
C HIS A 69 -12.85 -7.73 -0.61
N ILE A 70 -14.16 -7.97 -0.77
CA ILE A 70 -14.93 -7.52 -1.95
C ILE A 70 -14.85 -6.01 -2.16
N GLU A 71 -14.78 -5.23 -1.09
CA GLU A 71 -14.69 -3.77 -1.13
C GLU A 71 -13.41 -3.24 -1.80
N GLU A 72 -12.37 -4.07 -1.90
CA GLU A 72 -11.12 -3.72 -2.59
C GLU A 72 -11.27 -3.86 -4.12
N TYR A 73 -12.19 -4.72 -4.56
CA TYR A 73 -12.39 -5.08 -5.97
C TYR A 73 -13.66 -4.51 -6.57
N GLU A 74 -14.66 -4.23 -5.74
CA GLU A 74 -15.94 -3.67 -6.14
C GLU A 74 -16.27 -2.44 -5.31
N GLN A 75 -16.47 -1.32 -5.97
CA GLN A 75 -16.99 -0.13 -5.32
C GLN A 75 -18.45 0.06 -5.75
N PRO A 76 -19.40 0.01 -4.80
CA PRO A 76 -20.80 0.21 -5.11
C PRO A 76 -21.06 1.64 -5.59
N GLU A 77 -22.15 1.83 -6.36
CA GLU A 77 -22.65 3.16 -6.67
C GLU A 77 -22.94 3.93 -5.37
N LYS A 78 -22.42 5.15 -5.28
CA LYS A 78 -22.74 6.08 -4.17
C LYS A 78 -23.41 7.31 -4.70
N ARG A 79 -24.25 7.88 -3.86
CA ARG A 79 -24.95 9.13 -4.16
C ARG A 79 -24.75 10.12 -3.03
N GLU A 80 -24.39 11.35 -3.39
CA GLU A 80 -24.41 12.46 -2.43
C GLU A 80 -25.83 12.91 -2.26
N VAL A 81 -26.33 12.87 -1.02
CA VAL A 81 -27.76 13.07 -0.72
C VAL A 81 -27.96 14.14 0.31
N LEU A 82 -28.88 15.06 -0.01
CA LEU A 82 -29.47 15.97 0.95
C LEU A 82 -30.88 15.49 1.31
N GLN A 83 -31.25 15.63 2.57
CA GLN A 83 -32.54 15.22 3.15
C GLN A 83 -33.19 16.35 3.91
N LEU A 84 -34.51 16.52 3.72
CA LEU A 84 -35.38 17.29 4.62
C LEU A 84 -36.39 16.34 5.26
N ALA A 85 -36.56 16.44 6.57
CA ALA A 85 -37.51 15.62 7.33
C ALA A 85 -38.56 16.46 7.99
N PHE A 86 -39.81 16.04 7.93
CA PHE A 86 -40.97 16.73 8.50
C PHE A 86 -41.88 15.73 9.23
N GLU A 87 -42.48 16.18 10.32
CA GLU A 87 -43.53 15.43 11.03
C GLU A 87 -44.89 15.55 10.34
N ASP A 88 -45.06 16.60 9.53
CA ASP A 88 -46.34 17.00 8.95
C ASP A 88 -46.26 17.03 7.41
N GLU A 89 -47.24 16.37 6.76
CA GLU A 89 -47.29 16.24 5.30
C GLU A 89 -47.44 17.59 4.61
N GLU A 90 -48.26 18.51 5.18
CA GLU A 90 -48.53 19.81 4.57
C GLU A 90 -47.28 20.69 4.58
N LYS A 91 -46.47 20.59 5.64
CA LYS A 91 -45.16 21.28 5.69
C LYS A 91 -44.20 20.72 4.64
N ALA A 92 -44.16 19.41 4.49
CA ALA A 92 -43.33 18.76 3.47
C ALA A 92 -43.73 19.18 2.06
N LYS A 93 -45.04 19.20 1.75
CA LYS A 93 -45.58 19.67 0.47
C LYS A 93 -45.24 21.14 0.19
N ALA A 94 -45.35 21.98 1.21
CA ALA A 94 -45.00 23.40 1.07
C ALA A 94 -43.51 23.59 0.79
N ALA A 95 -42.64 22.84 1.44
CA ALA A 95 -41.20 22.84 1.18
C ALA A 95 -40.91 22.34 -0.26
N ALA A 96 -41.53 21.22 -0.68
CA ALA A 96 -41.38 20.69 -2.03
C ALA A 96 -41.78 21.72 -3.10
N ALA A 97 -42.88 22.40 -2.89
CA ALA A 97 -43.34 23.45 -3.82
C ALA A 97 -42.33 24.60 -3.99
N LYS A 98 -41.62 24.98 -2.92
CA LYS A 98 -40.53 25.98 -3.00
C LYS A 98 -39.34 25.43 -3.79
N LEU A 99 -38.94 24.17 -3.53
CA LEU A 99 -37.87 23.54 -4.23
C LEU A 99 -38.12 23.38 -5.72
N HIS A 100 -39.36 23.04 -6.11
CA HIS A 100 -39.78 22.98 -7.52
C HIS A 100 -39.77 24.34 -8.21
N GLN A 101 -39.94 25.43 -7.45
CA GLN A 101 -39.80 26.80 -7.95
C GLN A 101 -38.35 27.29 -8.04
N GLY A 102 -37.37 26.41 -7.69
CA GLY A 102 -35.97 26.70 -7.79
C GLY A 102 -35.31 27.28 -6.54
N ALA A 103 -36.00 27.21 -5.38
CA ALA A 103 -35.38 27.59 -4.13
C ALA A 103 -34.20 26.71 -3.78
N ASP A 104 -33.20 27.29 -3.11
CA ASP A 104 -32.04 26.51 -2.63
C ASP A 104 -32.45 25.54 -1.54
N PHE A 105 -31.93 24.28 -1.63
CA PHE A 105 -32.31 23.21 -0.72
C PHE A 105 -31.90 23.50 0.72
N ILE A 106 -30.70 24.07 0.93
CA ILE A 106 -30.17 24.40 2.25
C ILE A 106 -30.90 25.63 2.84
N GLU A 107 -31.32 26.58 2.00
CA GLU A 107 -32.14 27.71 2.47
C GLU A 107 -33.51 27.24 2.94
N VAL A 108 -34.16 26.34 2.20
CA VAL A 108 -35.42 25.72 2.62
C VAL A 108 -35.25 24.91 3.90
N ALA A 109 -34.13 24.20 4.07
CA ALA A 109 -33.80 23.50 5.31
C ALA A 109 -33.75 24.46 6.51
N LYS A 110 -33.00 25.56 6.39
CA LYS A 110 -32.86 26.59 7.44
C LYS A 110 -34.18 27.24 7.79
N GLU A 111 -35.03 27.53 6.81
CA GLU A 111 -36.38 28.08 7.04
C GLU A 111 -37.28 27.14 7.86
N ASN A 112 -37.02 25.85 7.78
CA ASN A 112 -37.74 24.80 8.52
C ASN A 112 -37.00 24.33 9.79
N GLY A 113 -35.95 25.06 10.21
CA GLY A 113 -35.25 24.83 11.45
C GLY A 113 -34.26 23.64 11.40
N GLN A 114 -33.90 23.17 10.20
CA GLN A 114 -32.94 22.11 10.02
C GLN A 114 -31.56 22.69 9.69
N SER A 115 -30.51 22.14 10.31
CA SER A 115 -29.15 22.59 10.05
C SER A 115 -28.61 21.92 8.76
N GLU A 116 -27.59 22.55 8.18
CA GLU A 116 -26.89 21.95 7.03
C GLU A 116 -26.31 20.59 7.35
N THR A 117 -25.84 20.40 8.58
CA THR A 117 -25.28 19.09 9.03
C THR A 117 -26.36 18.01 9.11
N ASP A 118 -27.56 18.36 9.58
CA ASP A 118 -28.69 17.40 9.68
C ASP A 118 -29.29 17.09 8.31
N THR A 119 -29.10 17.99 7.36
CA THR A 119 -29.61 17.88 5.99
C THR A 119 -28.71 17.05 5.10
N ASN A 120 -27.41 16.99 5.37
CA ASN A 120 -26.42 16.32 4.51
C ASN A 120 -26.16 14.89 5.00
N LEU A 121 -26.60 13.89 4.22
CA LEU A 121 -26.31 12.49 4.47
C LEU A 121 -24.92 12.04 3.93
N GLY A 122 -24.27 12.90 3.14
CA GLY A 122 -23.00 12.56 2.48
C GLY A 122 -23.16 11.60 1.31
N ALA A 123 -22.06 10.96 0.94
CA ALA A 123 -22.02 9.91 -0.09
C ALA A 123 -22.45 8.57 0.51
N VAL A 124 -23.62 8.08 0.10
CA VAL A 124 -24.23 6.85 0.61
C VAL A 124 -24.43 5.82 -0.51
N SER A 125 -24.17 4.56 -0.20
CA SER A 125 -24.51 3.41 -1.02
C SER A 125 -25.91 2.87 -0.67
N LYS A 126 -26.42 1.92 -1.45
CA LYS A 126 -27.71 1.27 -1.14
C LYS A 126 -27.71 0.59 0.23
N SER A 127 -26.58 -0.02 0.62
CA SER A 127 -26.45 -0.75 1.88
C SER A 127 -26.41 0.16 3.11
N ASP A 128 -26.13 1.45 2.93
CA ASP A 128 -26.06 2.41 4.02
C ASP A 128 -27.46 2.96 4.39
N LEU A 129 -28.48 2.66 3.60
CA LEU A 129 -29.83 3.19 3.71
C LEU A 129 -30.84 2.08 4.01
N SER A 130 -31.98 2.44 4.60
CA SER A 130 -33.12 1.52 4.62
C SER A 130 -33.63 1.27 3.20
N ASP A 131 -34.25 0.11 2.98
CA ASP A 131 -34.77 -0.28 1.65
C ASP A 131 -35.69 0.79 1.04
N GLU A 132 -36.53 1.42 1.87
CA GLU A 132 -37.46 2.46 1.45
C GLU A 132 -36.73 3.72 1.01
N LEU A 133 -35.73 4.13 1.77
CA LEU A 133 -34.90 5.32 1.49
C LEU A 133 -34.05 5.07 0.25
N ALA A 134 -33.39 3.92 0.18
CA ALA A 134 -32.58 3.50 -0.98
C ALA A 134 -33.43 3.49 -2.28
N ALA A 135 -34.66 2.96 -2.22
CA ALA A 135 -35.54 2.94 -3.39
C ALA A 135 -35.84 4.35 -3.92
N VAL A 136 -35.98 5.35 -3.06
CA VAL A 136 -36.20 6.74 -3.48
C VAL A 136 -34.88 7.34 -4.01
N VAL A 137 -33.82 7.32 -3.22
CA VAL A 137 -32.53 7.92 -3.55
C VAL A 137 -32.00 7.41 -4.89
N PHE A 138 -32.02 6.08 -5.09
CA PHE A 138 -31.45 5.47 -6.29
C PHE A 138 -32.39 5.51 -7.52
N SER A 139 -33.62 6.03 -7.37
CA SER A 139 -34.49 6.35 -8.52
C SER A 139 -34.26 7.77 -9.06
N LEU A 140 -33.61 8.65 -8.29
CA LEU A 140 -33.40 10.04 -8.69
C LEU A 140 -32.16 10.15 -9.60
N ALA A 141 -32.21 11.06 -10.57
CA ALA A 141 -31.04 11.48 -11.30
C ALA A 141 -30.22 12.52 -10.49
N GLU A 142 -28.98 12.74 -10.85
CA GLU A 142 -28.17 13.84 -10.29
C GLU A 142 -28.86 15.18 -10.49
N GLY A 143 -28.89 15.99 -9.43
CA GLY A 143 -29.58 17.26 -9.38
C GLY A 143 -31.09 17.17 -9.11
N GLN A 144 -31.68 15.96 -9.16
CA GLN A 144 -33.11 15.77 -8.98
C GLN A 144 -33.52 15.75 -7.51
N THR A 145 -34.68 16.31 -7.23
CA THR A 145 -35.34 16.31 -5.92
C THR A 145 -36.58 15.43 -5.96
N SER A 146 -36.81 14.64 -4.90
CA SER A 146 -37.99 13.78 -4.79
C SER A 146 -39.25 14.57 -4.44
N GLU A 147 -40.41 13.99 -4.69
CA GLU A 147 -41.64 14.39 -4.01
C GLU A 147 -41.54 13.99 -2.52
N PRO A 148 -42.35 14.67 -1.64
CA PRO A 148 -42.47 14.27 -0.25
C PRO A 148 -42.94 12.82 -0.16
N LYS A 149 -42.24 11.99 0.62
CA LYS A 149 -42.60 10.61 0.85
C LYS A 149 -42.57 10.28 2.33
N ASP A 150 -43.60 9.60 2.82
CA ASP A 150 -43.59 9.06 4.19
C ASP A 150 -42.60 7.84 4.22
N ILE A 151 -41.58 7.97 5.05
CA ILE A 151 -40.58 6.95 5.30
C ILE A 151 -40.51 6.77 6.81
N ASN A 152 -40.99 5.64 7.29
CA ASN A 152 -41.02 5.29 8.71
C ASN A 152 -41.72 6.30 9.61
N GLY A 153 -42.78 6.92 9.12
CA GLY A 153 -43.60 7.91 9.89
C GLY A 153 -43.03 9.32 9.87
N SER A 154 -42.04 9.62 9.02
CA SER A 154 -41.50 10.94 8.77
C SER A 154 -41.63 11.29 7.28
N TRP A 155 -42.19 12.44 6.96
CA TRP A 155 -42.25 12.94 5.60
C TRP A 155 -40.89 13.47 5.15
N GLN A 156 -40.33 12.88 4.13
CA GLN A 156 -38.95 13.18 3.68
C GLN A 156 -38.95 13.67 2.24
N ILE A 157 -38.09 14.67 1.98
CA ILE A 157 -37.74 15.15 0.64
C ILE A 157 -36.24 14.91 0.46
N LEU A 158 -35.83 14.25 -0.62
CA LEU A 158 -34.49 13.87 -0.89
C LEU A 158 -33.99 14.54 -2.18
N LYS A 159 -32.72 14.96 -2.17
CA LYS A 159 -32.07 15.50 -3.38
C LYS A 159 -30.72 14.80 -3.57
N VAL A 160 -30.48 14.30 -4.79
CA VAL A 160 -29.18 13.79 -5.19
C VAL A 160 -28.34 14.92 -5.74
N THR A 161 -27.20 15.22 -5.15
CA THR A 161 -26.28 16.29 -5.59
C THR A 161 -25.09 15.79 -6.36
N GLY A 162 -24.75 14.49 -6.26
CA GLY A 162 -23.68 13.84 -6.99
C GLY A 162 -23.94 12.35 -7.11
N VAL A 163 -23.39 11.73 -8.16
CA VAL A 163 -23.46 10.30 -8.40
C VAL A 163 -22.07 9.77 -8.71
N GLU A 164 -21.57 8.90 -7.83
CA GLU A 164 -20.38 8.11 -8.06
C GLU A 164 -20.80 6.75 -8.63
N THR A 165 -20.46 6.49 -9.88
CA THR A 165 -20.84 5.23 -10.54
C THR A 165 -20.10 4.05 -9.93
N ALA A 166 -20.81 2.91 -9.82
CA ALA A 166 -20.18 1.66 -9.40
C ALA A 166 -18.98 1.33 -10.30
N THR A 167 -17.89 0.92 -9.70
CA THR A 167 -16.72 0.42 -10.41
C THR A 167 -16.37 -0.98 -9.92
N SER A 168 -15.95 -1.84 -10.81
CA SER A 168 -15.46 -3.17 -10.46
C SER A 168 -14.20 -3.51 -11.24
N MET A 169 -13.25 -4.10 -10.56
CA MET A 169 -12.09 -4.69 -11.23
C MET A 169 -12.53 -5.91 -12.05
N PRO A 170 -12.07 -6.06 -13.30
CA PRO A 170 -12.35 -7.28 -14.07
C PRO A 170 -11.95 -8.53 -13.29
N ARG A 171 -12.84 -9.52 -13.15
CA ARG A 171 -12.64 -10.71 -12.31
C ARG A 171 -11.31 -11.42 -12.60
N ALA A 172 -10.92 -11.51 -13.87
CA ALA A 172 -9.63 -12.11 -14.24
C ALA A 172 -8.43 -11.35 -13.68
N GLN A 173 -8.51 -10.03 -13.60
CA GLN A 173 -7.46 -9.18 -13.02
C GLN A 173 -7.44 -9.32 -11.50
N ALA A 174 -8.61 -9.28 -10.84
CA ALA A 174 -8.72 -9.51 -9.41
C ALA A 174 -8.16 -10.89 -9.02
N ASN A 175 -8.54 -11.95 -9.74
CA ASN A 175 -8.05 -13.30 -9.48
C ASN A 175 -6.52 -13.40 -9.61
N ALA A 176 -5.93 -12.75 -10.62
CA ALA A 176 -4.48 -12.74 -10.80
C ALA A 176 -3.76 -12.00 -9.66
N GLN A 177 -4.33 -10.87 -9.22
CA GLN A 177 -3.80 -10.10 -8.10
C GLN A 177 -3.90 -10.88 -6.78
N ILE A 178 -5.07 -11.45 -6.49
CA ILE A 178 -5.32 -12.27 -5.29
C ILE A 178 -4.35 -13.44 -5.23
N LYS A 179 -4.22 -14.17 -6.35
CA LYS A 179 -3.28 -15.29 -6.43
C LYS A 179 -1.87 -14.86 -6.06
N LYS A 180 -1.42 -13.73 -6.59
CA LYS A 180 -0.11 -13.17 -6.29
C LYS A 180 0.02 -12.78 -4.82
N THR A 181 -0.96 -12.09 -4.27
CA THR A 181 -0.99 -11.71 -2.85
C THR A 181 -0.87 -12.92 -1.93
N ILE A 182 -1.67 -13.97 -2.16
CA ILE A 182 -1.61 -15.20 -1.36
C ILE A 182 -0.24 -15.90 -1.51
N GLN A 183 0.34 -15.90 -2.70
CA GLN A 183 1.67 -16.47 -2.94
C GLN A 183 2.75 -15.69 -2.19
N GLU A 184 2.72 -14.36 -2.24
CA GLU A 184 3.67 -13.48 -1.53
C GLU A 184 3.59 -13.67 -0.01
N GLU A 185 2.38 -13.69 0.57
CA GLU A 185 2.16 -13.91 2.00
C GLU A 185 2.71 -15.26 2.46
N ARG A 186 2.35 -16.34 1.75
CA ARG A 186 2.82 -17.70 2.06
C ARG A 186 4.32 -17.86 1.85
N ALA A 187 4.89 -17.22 0.83
CA ALA A 187 6.31 -17.24 0.59
C ALA A 187 7.07 -16.53 1.71
N TYR A 188 6.53 -15.42 2.20
CA TYR A 188 7.10 -14.70 3.34
C TYR A 188 7.14 -15.60 4.58
N ASP A 189 6.02 -16.21 4.95
CA ASP A 189 5.93 -17.13 6.08
C ASP A 189 6.85 -18.35 5.90
N GLY A 190 6.83 -18.97 4.72
CA GLY A 190 7.70 -20.09 4.40
C GLY A 190 9.20 -19.75 4.42
N SER A 191 9.54 -18.48 4.16
CA SER A 191 10.93 -18.02 4.22
C SER A 191 11.49 -18.06 5.65
N TYR A 192 10.70 -17.75 6.66
CA TYR A 192 11.10 -17.84 8.07
C TYR A 192 11.36 -19.27 8.51
N GLU A 193 10.47 -20.20 8.12
CA GLU A 193 10.66 -21.62 8.43
C GLU A 193 11.94 -22.15 7.77
N LEU A 194 12.16 -21.79 6.50
CA LEU A 194 13.35 -22.20 5.79
C LEU A 194 14.61 -21.59 6.39
N MET A 195 14.59 -20.32 6.76
CA MET A 195 15.73 -19.66 7.41
C MET A 195 16.10 -20.37 8.72
N THR A 196 15.13 -20.74 9.53
CA THR A 196 15.36 -21.51 10.77
C THR A 196 16.02 -22.86 10.47
N GLN A 197 15.55 -23.58 9.44
CA GLN A 197 16.14 -24.86 9.03
C GLN A 197 17.58 -24.70 8.52
N LEU A 198 17.87 -23.62 7.79
CA LEU A 198 19.22 -23.33 7.30
C LEU A 198 20.16 -23.02 8.47
N GLU A 199 19.72 -22.20 9.45
CA GLU A 199 20.50 -21.87 10.65
C GLU A 199 20.83 -23.13 11.47
N ASP A 200 19.87 -24.02 11.66
CA ASP A 200 20.09 -25.31 12.36
C ASP A 200 21.13 -26.18 11.64
N LYS A 201 21.07 -26.23 10.30
CA LYS A 201 22.06 -26.99 9.51
C LYS A 201 23.46 -26.37 9.61
N ILE A 202 23.54 -25.04 9.54
CA ILE A 202 24.81 -24.31 9.73
C ILE A 202 25.35 -24.59 11.14
N GLY A 203 24.50 -24.47 12.16
CA GLY A 203 24.87 -24.72 13.56
C GLY A 203 25.33 -26.16 13.83
N SER A 204 24.82 -27.14 13.07
CA SER A 204 25.24 -28.54 13.13
C SER A 204 26.51 -28.85 12.33
N GLY A 205 27.11 -27.84 11.68
CA GLY A 205 28.38 -27.97 10.96
C GLY A 205 28.27 -28.51 9.54
N VAL A 206 27.07 -28.54 8.96
CA VAL A 206 26.88 -28.90 7.53
C VAL A 206 27.48 -27.79 6.66
N SER A 207 28.17 -28.18 5.58
CA SER A 207 28.81 -27.21 4.68
C SER A 207 27.79 -26.38 3.91
N LEU A 208 28.09 -25.08 3.66
CA LEU A 208 27.21 -24.21 2.88
C LEU A 208 26.93 -24.74 1.47
N GLN A 209 27.87 -25.45 0.87
CA GLN A 209 27.72 -26.11 -0.44
C GLN A 209 26.65 -27.21 -0.40
N GLU A 210 26.67 -28.03 0.65
CA GLU A 210 25.71 -29.10 0.84
C GLU A 210 24.32 -28.54 1.17
N ILE A 211 24.23 -27.49 1.99
CA ILE A 211 23.00 -26.78 2.28
C ILE A 211 22.42 -26.19 0.99
N ALA A 212 23.23 -25.48 0.20
CA ALA A 212 22.80 -24.88 -1.06
C ALA A 212 22.15 -25.89 -1.99
N LYS A 213 22.76 -27.10 -2.09
CA LYS A 213 22.23 -28.17 -2.93
C LYS A 213 20.96 -28.81 -2.41
N ASN A 214 20.85 -29.01 -1.08
CA ASN A 214 19.72 -29.71 -0.47
C ASN A 214 18.47 -28.86 -0.37
N PHE A 215 18.63 -27.55 -0.22
CA PHE A 215 17.52 -26.58 -0.07
C PHE A 215 17.24 -25.78 -1.34
N ASP A 216 17.95 -26.05 -2.44
CA ASP A 216 17.79 -25.33 -3.71
C ASP A 216 17.96 -23.80 -3.54
N VAL A 217 18.98 -23.41 -2.77
CA VAL A 217 19.36 -22.02 -2.54
C VAL A 217 20.69 -21.70 -3.20
N SER A 218 20.86 -20.46 -3.62
CA SER A 218 22.09 -20.02 -4.29
C SER A 218 23.21 -19.78 -3.29
N LEU A 219 24.42 -20.26 -3.60
CA LEU A 219 25.64 -19.92 -2.85
C LEU A 219 26.44 -18.87 -3.63
N ILE A 220 26.61 -17.70 -3.03
CA ILE A 220 27.37 -16.59 -3.59
C ILE A 220 28.71 -16.48 -2.86
N GLU A 221 29.82 -16.43 -3.59
CA GLU A 221 31.15 -16.21 -3.06
C GLU A 221 31.62 -14.79 -3.42
N ILE A 222 31.96 -13.99 -2.41
CA ILE A 222 32.48 -12.64 -2.54
C ILE A 222 33.93 -12.64 -2.04
N LYS A 223 34.85 -12.23 -2.93
CA LYS A 223 36.29 -12.18 -2.65
C LYS A 223 36.75 -10.75 -2.45
#